data_ada131bf6219072ea101f6b8dff4ec22
#
_entry.id   ada131bf6219072ea101f6b8dff4ec22
#
_cell.length_a   1.000
_cell.length_b   1.000
_cell.length_c   1.000
_cell.angle_alpha   90.00
_cell.angle_beta   90.00
_cell.angle_gamma   90.00
#
_symmetry.space_group_name_H-M   'P 1'
#
loop_
_entity.id
_entity.type
_entity.pdbx_description
1 polymer ?
#
loop_
_entity_poly.entity_id
_entity_poly.type
_entity_poly.pdbx_seq_one_letter_code
_entity_poly.pdbx_strand_id
1 'polypeptide(L)'
;MLLAVFDRAALMLICLFFLIRIRLFRELLHKSAHSPRELLAVTAIFSMFALFSTWSGVPVEGSLVNVRIIAVMSGGILFGPWVGIITGVIAGLHRYLIDIGGVTAVPCLITSIIAGILSGWINRKIPKKQHWRAGIIAGMICETLTMILVVAWAPTVDLGLDIVSKIGIPMILGSVCVGFIVLLVQSVEGEKEASAARQAKLALDIANKTLPLFRDINAESLRKVCDIIRTDIHADAVAITNINRVLAYVGVGEHNYQDNDDTVSPTTRQAISDGKIIIKNNDEAHRTPEIHSMLVIPLWEKGVVTGTLKIYYCHAHQITSSLQEMAVGLSQIISTQLEVSRAEQLREMANKAELRALQSKINPH
;
A
#
# COMPACT_ATOMS: atom_id res chain seq x y z
N MET A 1 -28.86 -25.25 7.39
CA MET A 1 -28.54 -24.23 8.39
C MET A 1 -27.07 -23.80 8.35
N LEU A 2 -26.11 -24.73 8.55
CA LEU A 2 -24.68 -24.42 8.47
C LEU A 2 -24.33 -23.66 7.18
N LEU A 3 -24.81 -24.12 6.03
CA LEU A 3 -24.61 -23.49 4.73
C LEU A 3 -25.12 -22.03 4.73
N ALA A 4 -26.32 -21.78 5.27
CA ALA A 4 -26.90 -20.44 5.32
C ALA A 4 -26.07 -19.44 6.18
N VAL A 5 -25.46 -19.91 7.28
CA VAL A 5 -24.55 -19.09 8.09
C VAL A 5 -23.26 -18.78 7.31
N PHE A 6 -22.69 -19.78 6.62
CA PHE A 6 -21.53 -19.58 5.76
C PHE A 6 -21.82 -18.66 4.57
N ASP A 7 -23.00 -18.76 3.95
CA ASP A 7 -23.41 -17.84 2.86
C ASP A 7 -23.41 -16.38 3.35
N ARG A 8 -23.90 -16.12 4.57
CA ARG A 8 -23.90 -14.78 5.16
C ARG A 8 -22.50 -14.29 5.51
N ALA A 9 -21.67 -15.17 6.06
CA ALA A 9 -20.27 -14.86 6.33
C ALA A 9 -19.48 -14.60 5.06
N ALA A 10 -19.71 -15.40 4.00
CA ALA A 10 -19.11 -15.22 2.69
C ALA A 10 -19.54 -13.89 2.04
N LEU A 11 -20.82 -13.53 2.14
CA LEU A 11 -21.32 -12.24 1.65
C LEU A 11 -20.61 -11.07 2.34
N MET A 12 -20.45 -11.13 3.67
CA MET A 12 -19.69 -10.11 4.41
C MET A 12 -18.22 -10.04 3.97
N LEU A 13 -17.58 -11.18 3.75
CA LEU A 13 -16.21 -11.28 3.25
C LEU A 13 -16.09 -10.61 1.87
N ILE A 14 -17.01 -10.90 0.96
CA ILE A 14 -17.08 -10.32 -0.38
C ILE A 14 -17.28 -8.80 -0.29
N CYS A 15 -18.24 -8.33 0.49
CA CYS A 15 -18.48 -6.90 0.68
C CYS A 15 -17.23 -6.18 1.22
N LEU A 16 -16.55 -6.77 2.20
CA LEU A 16 -15.35 -6.20 2.78
C LEU A 16 -14.18 -6.23 1.80
N PHE A 17 -14.07 -7.30 0.99
CA PHE A 17 -13.08 -7.38 -0.08
C PHE A 17 -13.23 -6.22 -1.10
N PHE A 18 -14.47 -5.92 -1.53
CA PHE A 18 -14.71 -4.76 -2.40
C PHE A 18 -14.44 -3.45 -1.67
N LEU A 19 -14.78 -3.33 -0.39
CA LEU A 19 -14.52 -2.14 0.41
C LEU A 19 -13.01 -1.83 0.49
N ILE A 20 -12.16 -2.84 0.67
CA ILE A 20 -10.69 -2.69 0.70
C ILE A 20 -10.15 -2.19 -0.66
N ARG A 21 -10.85 -2.45 -1.77
CA ARG A 21 -10.49 -1.93 -3.10
C ARG A 21 -10.74 -0.42 -3.24
N ILE A 22 -11.64 0.14 -2.44
CA ILE A 22 -11.93 1.58 -2.46
C ILE A 22 -10.73 2.34 -1.88
N ARG A 23 -10.19 3.28 -2.66
CA ARG A 23 -9.00 4.06 -2.30
C ARG A 23 -9.11 4.73 -0.93
N LEU A 24 -10.25 5.37 -0.66
CA LEU A 24 -10.51 6.06 0.61
C LEU A 24 -10.42 5.12 1.82
N PHE A 25 -11.06 3.95 1.75
CA PHE A 25 -11.04 2.98 2.84
C PHE A 25 -9.64 2.38 3.06
N ARG A 26 -8.92 2.15 1.98
CA ARG A 26 -7.55 1.66 2.02
C ARG A 26 -6.58 2.68 2.63
N GLU A 27 -6.76 3.97 2.36
CA GLU A 27 -5.98 5.04 2.99
C GLU A 27 -6.23 5.09 4.52
N LEU A 28 -7.48 4.83 4.95
CA LEU A 28 -7.81 4.70 6.37
C LEU A 28 -7.13 3.52 7.05
N LEU A 29 -7.05 2.37 6.39
CA LEU A 29 -6.37 1.19 6.94
C LEU A 29 -4.88 1.43 7.23
N HIS A 30 -4.20 2.22 6.38
CA HIS A 30 -2.75 2.45 6.49
C HIS A 30 -2.35 3.53 7.51
N LYS A 31 -3.30 4.33 7.99
CA LYS A 31 -2.99 5.37 8.96
C LYS A 31 -2.66 4.78 10.33
N SER A 32 -1.59 5.25 10.94
CA SER A 32 -1.22 4.90 12.32
C SER A 32 -2.07 5.63 13.36
N ALA A 33 -2.64 6.79 13.01
CA ALA A 33 -3.55 7.56 13.84
C ALA A 33 -4.71 8.09 13.00
N HIS A 34 -5.93 7.91 13.50
CA HIS A 34 -7.17 8.31 12.83
C HIS A 34 -7.74 9.56 13.48
N SER A 35 -8.25 10.48 12.66
CA SER A 35 -9.04 11.62 13.16
C SER A 35 -10.39 11.13 13.70
N PRO A 36 -11.05 11.90 14.60
CA PRO A 36 -12.38 11.55 15.11
C PRO A 36 -13.43 11.35 14.01
N ARG A 37 -13.34 12.13 12.93
CA ARG A 37 -14.25 12.00 11.76
C ARG A 37 -14.05 10.70 11.01
N GLU A 38 -12.80 10.27 10.84
CA GLU A 38 -12.44 9.00 10.20
C GLU A 38 -12.89 7.80 11.04
N LEU A 39 -12.68 7.86 12.37
CA LEU A 39 -13.19 6.83 13.28
C LEU A 39 -14.71 6.72 13.23
N LEU A 40 -15.41 7.87 13.16
CA LEU A 40 -16.87 7.88 13.02
C LEU A 40 -17.31 7.24 11.71
N ALA A 41 -16.67 7.55 10.59
CA ALA A 41 -16.97 6.97 9.27
C ALA A 41 -16.76 5.44 9.26
N VAL A 42 -15.63 4.97 9.80
CA VAL A 42 -15.35 3.53 9.92
C VAL A 42 -16.34 2.85 10.85
N THR A 43 -16.66 3.45 11.99
CA THR A 43 -17.66 2.93 12.92
C THR A 43 -19.03 2.83 12.25
N ALA A 44 -19.46 3.82 11.48
CA ALA A 44 -20.70 3.77 10.73
C ALA A 44 -20.72 2.62 9.71
N ILE A 45 -19.61 2.38 8.99
CA ILE A 45 -19.49 1.27 8.04
C ILE A 45 -19.63 -0.08 8.73
N PHE A 46 -18.87 -0.33 9.82
CA PHE A 46 -18.94 -1.60 10.52
C PHE A 46 -20.25 -1.80 11.26
N SER A 47 -20.85 -0.72 11.78
CA SER A 47 -22.21 -0.76 12.36
C SER A 47 -23.23 -1.14 11.29
N MET A 48 -23.15 -0.56 10.09
CA MET A 48 -24.04 -0.93 8.99
C MET A 48 -23.90 -2.40 8.62
N PHE A 49 -22.69 -2.96 8.56
CA PHE A 49 -22.49 -4.39 8.35
C PHE A 49 -23.08 -5.24 9.46
N ALA A 50 -22.94 -4.84 10.71
CA ALA A 50 -23.50 -5.56 11.84
C ALA A 50 -25.04 -5.53 11.85
N LEU A 51 -25.64 -4.38 11.50
CA LEU A 51 -27.08 -4.22 11.34
C LEU A 51 -27.60 -5.07 10.18
N PHE A 52 -26.94 -5.02 9.02
CA PHE A 52 -27.28 -5.84 7.87
C PHE A 52 -27.20 -7.34 8.18
N SER A 53 -26.17 -7.77 8.90
CA SER A 53 -26.03 -9.16 9.35
C SER A 53 -27.19 -9.59 10.25
N THR A 54 -27.68 -8.70 11.11
CA THR A 54 -28.83 -9.00 11.96
C THR A 54 -30.12 -9.06 11.14
N TRP A 55 -30.34 -8.11 10.23
CA TRP A 55 -31.52 -8.09 9.36
C TRP A 55 -31.58 -9.29 8.41
N SER A 56 -30.44 -9.73 7.89
CA SER A 56 -30.32 -10.90 7.03
C SER A 56 -30.22 -12.23 7.80
N GLY A 57 -30.40 -12.22 9.11
CA GLY A 57 -30.30 -13.39 9.97
C GLY A 57 -31.28 -14.50 9.58
N VAL A 58 -30.93 -15.73 9.92
CA VAL A 58 -31.74 -16.93 9.65
C VAL A 58 -32.57 -17.24 10.88
N PRO A 59 -33.93 -17.25 10.79
CA PRO A 59 -34.77 -17.65 11.92
C PRO A 59 -34.67 -19.17 12.16
N VAL A 60 -34.41 -19.55 13.41
CA VAL A 60 -34.33 -20.95 13.85
C VAL A 60 -35.01 -21.06 15.22
N GLU A 61 -36.07 -21.79 15.31
CA GLU A 61 -36.82 -22.04 16.57
C GLU A 61 -37.15 -20.76 17.37
N GLY A 62 -37.61 -19.73 16.68
CA GLY A 62 -37.88 -18.41 17.30
C GLY A 62 -36.63 -17.61 17.67
N SER A 63 -35.45 -18.12 17.36
CA SER A 63 -34.19 -17.41 17.55
C SER A 63 -33.60 -16.92 16.20
N LEU A 64 -32.96 -15.76 16.17
CA LEU A 64 -32.35 -15.20 14.97
C LEU A 64 -30.83 -15.46 14.96
N VAL A 65 -30.41 -16.35 14.11
CA VAL A 65 -28.99 -16.68 13.89
C VAL A 65 -28.36 -15.67 12.92
N ASN A 66 -27.27 -15.02 13.32
CA ASN A 66 -26.59 -14.01 12.53
C ASN A 66 -25.07 -14.02 12.76
N VAL A 67 -24.34 -13.41 11.84
CA VAL A 67 -22.87 -13.33 11.87
C VAL A 67 -22.35 -11.94 12.30
N ARG A 68 -23.13 -11.21 13.07
CA ARG A 68 -22.88 -9.83 13.54
C ARG A 68 -21.54 -9.68 14.27
N ILE A 69 -21.11 -10.66 15.06
CA ILE A 69 -19.85 -10.67 15.80
C ILE A 69 -18.66 -10.51 14.84
N ILE A 70 -18.78 -11.02 13.61
CA ILE A 70 -17.74 -10.85 12.58
C ILE A 70 -17.49 -9.36 12.31
N ALA A 71 -18.53 -8.56 12.10
CA ALA A 71 -18.40 -7.13 11.86
C ALA A 71 -17.83 -6.38 13.07
N VAL A 72 -18.38 -6.65 14.27
CA VAL A 72 -17.95 -6.01 15.52
C VAL A 72 -16.46 -6.27 15.79
N MET A 73 -16.06 -7.54 15.73
CA MET A 73 -14.68 -7.91 16.04
C MET A 73 -13.71 -7.45 14.96
N SER A 74 -14.04 -7.61 13.70
CA SER A 74 -13.18 -7.15 12.61
C SER A 74 -12.96 -5.65 12.67
N GLY A 75 -14.01 -4.86 12.90
CA GLY A 75 -13.91 -3.41 13.08
C GLY A 75 -13.00 -3.02 14.25
N GLY A 76 -13.18 -3.66 15.41
CA GLY A 76 -12.36 -3.37 16.59
C GLY A 76 -10.91 -3.83 16.47
N ILE A 77 -10.65 -5.00 15.87
CA ILE A 77 -9.27 -5.50 15.65
C ILE A 77 -8.51 -4.62 14.63
N LEU A 78 -9.17 -4.16 13.56
CA LEU A 78 -8.53 -3.38 12.50
C LEU A 78 -8.35 -1.90 12.87
N PHE A 79 -9.35 -1.28 13.50
CA PHE A 79 -9.38 0.18 13.72
C PHE A 79 -9.35 0.61 15.19
N GLY A 80 -9.32 -0.34 16.10
CA GLY A 80 -9.12 -0.08 17.52
C GLY A 80 -10.40 -0.10 18.38
N PRO A 81 -10.23 0.14 19.70
CA PRO A 81 -11.27 -0.13 20.69
C PRO A 81 -12.53 0.71 20.53
N TRP A 82 -12.41 1.98 20.10
CA TRP A 82 -13.57 2.85 19.91
C TRP A 82 -14.51 2.29 18.85
N VAL A 83 -13.97 1.84 17.71
CA VAL A 83 -14.77 1.22 16.64
C VAL A 83 -15.43 -0.05 17.13
N GLY A 84 -14.68 -0.94 17.79
CA GLY A 84 -15.21 -2.20 18.30
C GLY A 84 -16.33 -2.00 19.32
N ILE A 85 -16.10 -1.16 20.34
CA ILE A 85 -17.07 -0.93 21.41
C ILE A 85 -18.34 -0.28 20.89
N ILE A 86 -18.24 0.79 20.11
CA ILE A 86 -19.42 1.51 19.59
C ILE A 86 -20.20 0.62 18.63
N THR A 87 -19.53 -0.09 17.72
CA THR A 87 -20.18 -1.06 16.83
C THR A 87 -20.85 -2.18 17.62
N GLY A 88 -20.20 -2.69 18.67
CA GLY A 88 -20.75 -3.72 19.54
C GLY A 88 -22.02 -3.27 20.29
N VAL A 89 -22.02 -2.04 20.80
CA VAL A 89 -23.19 -1.45 21.47
C VAL A 89 -24.34 -1.24 20.48
N ILE A 90 -24.08 -0.64 19.32
CA ILE A 90 -25.10 -0.41 18.28
C ILE A 90 -25.70 -1.74 17.81
N ALA A 91 -24.84 -2.70 17.49
CA ALA A 91 -25.25 -4.01 16.98
C ALA A 91 -26.01 -4.83 18.02
N GLY A 92 -25.57 -4.79 19.28
CA GLY A 92 -26.23 -5.48 20.39
C GLY A 92 -27.59 -4.87 20.70
N LEU A 93 -27.67 -3.54 20.78
CA LEU A 93 -28.91 -2.83 21.05
C LEU A 93 -29.94 -3.04 19.93
N HIS A 94 -29.51 -2.95 18.67
CA HIS A 94 -30.37 -3.23 17.53
C HIS A 94 -30.94 -4.66 17.57
N ARG A 95 -30.10 -5.67 17.91
CA ARG A 95 -30.55 -7.06 18.05
C ARG A 95 -31.59 -7.23 19.17
N TYR A 96 -31.38 -6.53 20.28
CA TYR A 96 -32.34 -6.53 21.39
C TYR A 96 -33.68 -5.91 20.98
N LEU A 97 -33.66 -4.78 20.27
CA LEU A 97 -34.86 -4.05 19.85
C LEU A 97 -35.70 -4.80 18.80
N ILE A 98 -35.07 -5.60 17.93
CA ILE A 98 -35.79 -6.41 16.92
C ILE A 98 -36.60 -7.55 17.56
N ASP A 99 -36.15 -8.11 18.68
CA ASP A 99 -36.73 -9.33 19.26
C ASP A 99 -36.79 -9.17 20.78
N ILE A 100 -37.53 -8.14 21.24
CA ILE A 100 -37.74 -7.86 22.65
C ILE A 100 -38.52 -9.04 23.28
N GLY A 101 -37.85 -9.78 24.14
CA GLY A 101 -38.42 -11.00 24.79
C GLY A 101 -37.97 -12.32 24.17
N GLY A 102 -37.23 -12.29 23.07
CA GLY A 102 -36.57 -13.49 22.54
C GLY A 102 -35.48 -14.02 23.46
N VAL A 103 -35.39 -15.33 23.61
CA VAL A 103 -34.43 -16.02 24.51
C VAL A 103 -32.99 -15.61 24.22
N THR A 104 -32.65 -15.34 22.96
CA THR A 104 -31.30 -14.96 22.52
C THR A 104 -31.03 -13.45 22.52
N ALA A 105 -32.04 -12.62 22.79
CA ALA A 105 -31.92 -11.15 22.68
C ALA A 105 -30.91 -10.57 23.68
N VAL A 106 -31.06 -10.85 24.96
CA VAL A 106 -30.18 -10.39 26.05
C VAL A 106 -28.79 -11.01 25.98
N PRO A 107 -28.62 -12.32 25.80
CA PRO A 107 -27.32 -12.94 25.57
C PRO A 107 -26.54 -12.29 24.43
N CYS A 108 -27.20 -12.07 23.32
CA CYS A 108 -26.61 -11.42 22.14
C CYS A 108 -26.22 -9.95 22.35
N LEU A 109 -26.97 -9.18 23.14
CA LEU A 109 -26.61 -7.81 23.52
C LEU A 109 -25.30 -7.80 24.31
N ILE A 110 -25.24 -8.61 25.36
CA ILE A 110 -24.10 -8.70 26.28
C ILE A 110 -22.86 -9.12 25.51
N THR A 111 -22.93 -10.17 24.71
CA THR A 111 -21.78 -10.71 23.98
C THR A 111 -21.31 -9.81 22.86
N SER A 112 -22.18 -9.00 22.25
CA SER A 112 -21.75 -8.01 21.26
C SER A 112 -20.90 -6.91 21.88
N ILE A 113 -21.24 -6.46 23.10
CA ILE A 113 -20.46 -5.46 23.83
C ILE A 113 -19.12 -6.06 24.25
N ILE A 114 -19.12 -7.29 24.79
CA ILE A 114 -17.90 -8.00 25.18
C ILE A 114 -16.99 -8.21 23.96
N ALA A 115 -17.53 -8.60 22.82
CA ALA A 115 -16.79 -8.77 21.57
C ALA A 115 -16.14 -7.45 21.12
N GLY A 116 -16.86 -6.33 21.26
CA GLY A 116 -16.32 -5.00 20.96
C GLY A 116 -15.15 -4.62 21.87
N ILE A 117 -15.25 -4.87 23.18
CA ILE A 117 -14.18 -4.63 24.16
C ILE A 117 -12.98 -5.53 23.86
N LEU A 118 -13.22 -6.83 23.68
CA LEU A 118 -12.18 -7.82 23.44
C LEU A 118 -11.41 -7.55 22.13
N SER A 119 -12.12 -7.15 21.06
CA SER A 119 -11.50 -6.78 19.79
C SER A 119 -10.59 -5.56 19.92
N GLY A 120 -11.01 -4.56 20.71
CA GLY A 120 -10.19 -3.39 21.02
C GLY A 120 -8.95 -3.72 21.88
N TRP A 121 -9.09 -4.69 22.79
CA TRP A 121 -7.96 -5.20 23.58
C TRP A 121 -6.96 -5.94 22.69
N ILE A 122 -7.42 -6.78 21.77
CA ILE A 122 -6.59 -7.47 20.78
C ILE A 122 -5.79 -6.44 19.96
N ASN A 123 -6.45 -5.41 19.44
CA ASN A 123 -5.80 -4.36 18.66
C ASN A 123 -4.64 -3.70 19.42
N ARG A 124 -4.78 -3.45 20.72
CA ARG A 124 -3.78 -2.73 21.52
C ARG A 124 -2.67 -3.61 22.10
N LYS A 125 -2.96 -4.87 22.43
CA LYS A 125 -2.06 -5.72 23.22
C LYS A 125 -1.40 -6.84 22.43
N ILE A 126 -1.98 -7.25 21.31
CA ILE A 126 -1.46 -8.35 20.51
C ILE A 126 -0.71 -7.79 19.29
N PRO A 127 0.43 -8.35 18.89
CA PRO A 127 1.14 -7.95 17.68
C PRO A 127 0.27 -8.12 16.44
N LYS A 128 0.30 -7.15 15.50
CA LYS A 128 -0.50 -7.18 14.26
C LYS A 128 -0.45 -8.51 13.54
N LYS A 129 0.73 -9.14 13.40
CA LYS A 129 0.91 -10.45 12.74
C LYS A 129 0.07 -11.57 13.32
N GLN A 130 -0.36 -11.45 14.58
CA GLN A 130 -1.16 -12.47 15.28
C GLN A 130 -2.63 -12.10 15.41
N HIS A 131 -3.07 -10.93 14.94
CA HIS A 131 -4.45 -10.45 15.05
C HIS A 131 -5.46 -11.45 14.45
N TRP A 132 -5.14 -12.09 13.32
CA TRP A 132 -6.03 -13.07 12.70
C TRP A 132 -6.25 -14.30 13.57
N ARG A 133 -5.20 -14.83 14.22
CA ARG A 133 -5.31 -15.97 15.17
C ARG A 133 -6.10 -15.57 16.40
N ALA A 134 -5.75 -14.41 16.98
CA ALA A 134 -6.47 -13.87 18.12
C ALA A 134 -7.93 -13.61 17.81
N GLY A 135 -8.24 -13.12 16.60
CA GLY A 135 -9.60 -12.92 16.11
C GLY A 135 -10.42 -14.21 16.02
N ILE A 136 -9.82 -15.31 15.53
CA ILE A 136 -10.48 -16.63 15.51
C ILE A 136 -10.80 -17.08 16.92
N ILE A 137 -9.79 -17.11 17.79
CA ILE A 137 -9.94 -17.61 19.16
C ILE A 137 -10.97 -16.77 19.94
N ALA A 138 -10.84 -15.46 19.86
CA ALA A 138 -11.76 -14.56 20.56
C ALA A 138 -13.19 -14.63 20.00
N GLY A 139 -13.35 -14.78 18.67
CA GLY A 139 -14.66 -15.00 18.05
C GLY A 139 -15.33 -16.28 18.55
N MET A 140 -14.59 -17.38 18.58
CA MET A 140 -15.09 -18.66 19.11
C MET A 140 -15.44 -18.55 20.59
N ILE A 141 -14.63 -17.87 21.39
CA ILE A 141 -14.90 -17.63 22.81
C ILE A 141 -16.20 -16.83 23.00
N CYS A 142 -16.35 -15.73 22.24
CA CYS A 142 -17.56 -14.90 22.30
C CYS A 142 -18.83 -15.69 21.93
N GLU A 143 -18.77 -16.49 20.86
CA GLU A 143 -19.92 -17.29 20.45
C GLU A 143 -20.21 -18.43 21.46
N THR A 144 -19.18 -19.06 22.02
CA THR A 144 -19.38 -20.06 23.09
C THR A 144 -20.00 -19.40 24.32
N LEU A 145 -19.55 -18.21 24.69
CA LEU A 145 -20.15 -17.42 25.77
C LEU A 145 -21.63 -17.09 25.47
N THR A 146 -21.94 -16.74 24.20
CA THR A 146 -23.34 -16.54 23.77
C THR A 146 -24.18 -17.81 24.05
N MET A 147 -23.68 -19.00 23.70
CA MET A 147 -24.40 -20.26 23.92
C MET A 147 -24.63 -20.54 25.42
N ILE A 148 -23.60 -20.29 26.23
CA ILE A 148 -23.75 -20.45 27.70
C ILE A 148 -24.81 -19.48 28.24
N LEU A 149 -24.79 -18.23 27.83
CA LEU A 149 -25.76 -17.23 28.27
C LEU A 149 -27.18 -17.53 27.76
N VAL A 150 -27.34 -18.14 26.57
CA VAL A 150 -28.65 -18.58 26.06
C VAL A 150 -29.24 -19.65 26.94
N VAL A 151 -28.47 -20.65 27.34
CA VAL A 151 -28.94 -21.70 28.28
C VAL A 151 -29.29 -21.11 29.65
N ALA A 152 -28.47 -20.17 30.15
CA ALA A 152 -28.69 -19.55 31.46
C ALA A 152 -29.89 -18.59 31.48
N TRP A 153 -30.23 -17.98 30.36
CA TRP A 153 -31.34 -17.00 30.25
C TRP A 153 -32.65 -17.62 29.80
N ALA A 154 -32.62 -18.84 29.27
CA ALA A 154 -33.83 -19.54 28.81
C ALA A 154 -34.79 -19.80 29.95
N PRO A 155 -36.12 -19.76 29.72
CA PRO A 155 -37.13 -20.07 30.71
C PRO A 155 -37.01 -21.47 31.30
N THR A 156 -36.53 -22.43 30.50
CA THR A 156 -36.18 -23.79 30.90
C THR A 156 -34.84 -24.19 30.30
N VAL A 157 -34.07 -25.00 31.04
CA VAL A 157 -32.77 -25.48 30.57
C VAL A 157 -32.90 -26.30 29.28
N ASP A 158 -33.96 -27.11 29.20
CA ASP A 158 -34.24 -27.96 28.02
C ASP A 158 -34.44 -27.12 26.75
N LEU A 159 -35.20 -26.02 26.84
CA LEU A 159 -35.38 -25.10 25.72
C LEU A 159 -34.05 -24.45 25.32
N GLY A 160 -33.23 -24.01 26.28
CA GLY A 160 -31.93 -23.44 26.05
C GLY A 160 -30.98 -24.42 25.34
N LEU A 161 -30.95 -25.68 25.80
CA LEU A 161 -30.14 -26.74 25.21
C LEU A 161 -30.62 -27.11 23.78
N ASP A 162 -31.95 -27.15 23.56
CA ASP A 162 -32.48 -27.40 22.21
C ASP A 162 -32.06 -26.30 21.21
N ILE A 163 -32.18 -25.03 21.58
CA ILE A 163 -31.72 -23.92 20.80
C ILE A 163 -30.21 -24.04 20.51
N VAL A 164 -29.39 -24.22 21.54
CA VAL A 164 -27.92 -24.29 21.39
C VAL A 164 -27.49 -25.50 20.55
N SER A 165 -28.17 -26.66 20.67
CA SER A 165 -27.88 -27.84 19.85
C SER A 165 -28.04 -27.57 18.35
N LYS A 166 -28.97 -26.69 17.98
CA LYS A 166 -29.26 -26.32 16.58
C LYS A 166 -28.37 -25.20 16.04
N ILE A 167 -28.09 -24.18 16.88
CA ILE A 167 -27.38 -22.96 16.40
C ILE A 167 -25.90 -22.90 16.80
N GLY A 168 -25.48 -23.60 17.84
CA GLY A 168 -24.16 -23.44 18.48
C GLY A 168 -23.00 -23.73 17.54
N ILE A 169 -22.98 -24.92 16.92
CA ILE A 169 -21.89 -25.29 16.00
C ILE A 169 -21.80 -24.33 14.80
N PRO A 170 -22.90 -24.00 14.08
CA PRO A 170 -22.85 -23.05 13.00
C PRO A 170 -22.33 -21.66 13.38
N MET A 171 -22.73 -21.13 14.54
CA MET A 171 -22.28 -19.79 14.98
C MET A 171 -20.82 -19.79 15.40
N ILE A 172 -20.37 -20.78 16.17
CA ILE A 172 -18.96 -20.90 16.58
C ILE A 172 -18.06 -21.07 15.36
N LEU A 173 -18.41 -21.92 14.40
CA LEU A 173 -17.64 -22.09 13.17
C LEU A 173 -17.70 -20.84 12.29
N GLY A 174 -18.85 -20.17 12.22
CA GLY A 174 -19.00 -18.91 11.47
C GLY A 174 -18.07 -17.80 11.98
N SER A 175 -17.81 -17.76 13.29
CA SER A 175 -16.93 -16.76 13.90
C SER A 175 -15.47 -16.87 13.46
N VAL A 176 -15.03 -18.01 12.92
CA VAL A 176 -13.69 -18.19 12.32
C VAL A 176 -13.46 -17.18 11.18
N CYS A 177 -14.52 -16.73 10.50
CA CYS A 177 -14.45 -15.71 9.47
C CYS A 177 -13.88 -14.36 9.97
N VAL A 178 -13.93 -14.07 11.28
CA VAL A 178 -13.22 -12.90 11.85
C VAL A 178 -11.75 -12.94 11.50
N GLY A 179 -11.10 -14.08 11.71
CA GLY A 179 -9.68 -14.23 11.41
C GLY A 179 -9.39 -14.16 9.91
N PHE A 180 -10.24 -14.73 9.06
CA PHE A 180 -10.08 -14.64 7.61
C PHE A 180 -10.21 -13.20 7.10
N ILE A 181 -11.13 -12.41 7.63
CA ILE A 181 -11.26 -10.99 7.29
C ILE A 181 -9.99 -10.23 7.68
N VAL A 182 -9.53 -10.42 8.91
CA VAL A 182 -8.30 -9.76 9.39
C VAL A 182 -7.09 -10.20 8.56
N LEU A 183 -6.97 -11.49 8.24
CA LEU A 183 -5.90 -12.01 7.40
C LEU A 183 -5.94 -11.43 5.98
N LEU A 184 -7.12 -11.32 5.38
CA LEU A 184 -7.31 -10.73 4.05
C LEU A 184 -6.82 -9.26 4.03
N VAL A 185 -7.19 -8.47 5.03
CA VAL A 185 -6.74 -7.09 5.15
C VAL A 185 -5.23 -7.03 5.30
N GLN A 186 -4.66 -7.84 6.20
CA GLN A 186 -3.21 -7.87 6.44
C GLN A 186 -2.41 -8.33 5.22
N SER A 187 -2.93 -9.26 4.41
CA SER A 187 -2.24 -9.71 3.19
C SER A 187 -2.16 -8.59 2.17
N VAL A 188 -3.23 -7.82 1.99
CA VAL A 188 -3.25 -6.66 1.08
C VAL A 188 -2.30 -5.55 1.55
N GLU A 189 -2.21 -5.32 2.87
CA GLU A 189 -1.24 -4.38 3.45
C GLU A 189 0.20 -4.86 3.25
N GLY A 190 0.48 -6.11 3.59
CA GLY A 190 1.82 -6.70 3.53
C GLY A 190 2.39 -6.73 2.11
N GLU A 191 1.58 -6.97 1.08
CA GLU A 191 2.02 -6.92 -0.32
C GLU A 191 2.51 -5.54 -0.72
N LYS A 192 1.83 -4.47 -0.28
CA LYS A 192 2.25 -3.10 -0.57
C LYS A 192 3.56 -2.72 0.12
N GLU A 193 3.67 -3.01 1.42
CA GLU A 193 4.91 -2.74 2.17
C GLU A 193 6.09 -3.51 1.57
N ALA A 194 5.89 -4.78 1.22
CA ALA A 194 6.92 -5.59 0.58
C ALA A 194 7.29 -5.07 -0.82
N SER A 195 6.32 -4.56 -1.59
CA SER A 195 6.57 -3.94 -2.89
C SER A 195 7.37 -2.65 -2.75
N ALA A 196 6.96 -1.74 -1.86
CA ALA A 196 7.67 -0.49 -1.60
C ALA A 196 9.10 -0.73 -1.09
N ALA A 197 9.28 -1.71 -0.17
CA ALA A 197 10.60 -2.08 0.33
C ALA A 197 11.50 -2.66 -0.77
N ARG A 198 10.96 -3.50 -1.67
CA ARG A 198 11.72 -4.02 -2.82
C ARG A 198 12.16 -2.90 -3.76
N GLN A 199 11.30 -1.92 -4.03
CA GLN A 199 11.62 -0.78 -4.89
C GLN A 199 12.69 0.12 -4.27
N ALA A 200 12.55 0.45 -2.99
CA ALA A 200 13.54 1.23 -2.27
C ALA A 200 14.91 0.53 -2.24
N LYS A 201 14.93 -0.79 -2.03
CA LYS A 201 16.15 -1.59 -2.10
C LYS A 201 16.77 -1.55 -3.49
N LEU A 202 15.98 -1.74 -4.54
CA LEU A 202 16.46 -1.71 -5.92
C LEU A 202 17.06 -0.34 -6.26
N ALA A 203 16.38 0.76 -5.89
CA ALA A 203 16.91 2.11 -6.10
C ALA A 203 18.24 2.32 -5.37
N LEU A 204 18.35 1.83 -4.13
CA LEU A 204 19.59 1.92 -3.35
C LEU A 204 20.71 1.06 -3.95
N ASP A 205 20.40 -0.15 -4.43
CA ASP A 205 21.38 -1.02 -5.08
C ASP A 205 21.93 -0.38 -6.37
N ILE A 206 21.06 0.23 -7.18
CA ILE A 206 21.47 0.98 -8.38
C ILE A 206 22.35 2.17 -7.98
N ALA A 207 21.94 2.92 -6.94
CA ALA A 207 22.71 4.06 -6.44
C ALA A 207 24.13 3.63 -6.02
N ASN A 208 24.25 2.57 -5.25
CA ASN A 208 25.55 2.04 -4.79
C ASN A 208 26.43 1.58 -5.96
N LYS A 209 25.87 0.94 -6.99
CA LYS A 209 26.60 0.51 -8.19
C LYS A 209 27.06 1.70 -9.04
N THR A 210 26.28 2.76 -9.10
CA THR A 210 26.56 3.94 -9.93
C THR A 210 27.44 4.98 -9.25
N LEU A 211 27.45 5.03 -7.90
CA LEU A 211 28.21 5.99 -7.11
C LEU A 211 29.70 6.11 -7.51
N PRO A 212 30.47 5.01 -7.70
CA PRO A 212 31.87 5.13 -8.11
C PRO A 212 32.07 5.77 -9.48
N LEU A 213 31.09 5.65 -10.38
CA LEU A 213 31.14 6.17 -11.74
C LEU A 213 30.95 7.69 -11.82
N PHE A 214 30.38 8.29 -10.77
CA PHE A 214 30.22 9.75 -10.69
C PHE A 214 31.47 10.49 -10.16
N ARG A 215 32.50 9.78 -9.73
CA ARG A 215 33.78 10.43 -9.32
C ARG A 215 34.52 11.06 -10.50
N ASP A 216 34.43 10.41 -11.67
CA ASP A 216 35.02 10.93 -12.91
C ASP A 216 33.95 10.91 -14.01
N ILE A 217 33.21 12.02 -14.14
CA ILE A 217 32.09 12.13 -15.08
C ILE A 217 32.65 12.35 -16.51
N ASN A 218 32.56 11.30 -17.28
CA ASN A 218 32.84 11.33 -18.74
C ASN A 218 31.76 10.53 -19.50
N ALA A 219 31.82 10.55 -20.82
CA ALA A 219 30.83 9.87 -21.66
C ALA A 219 30.76 8.36 -21.38
N GLU A 220 31.91 7.72 -21.10
CA GLU A 220 31.98 6.30 -20.81
C GLU A 220 31.36 5.95 -19.45
N SER A 221 31.65 6.77 -18.41
CA SER A 221 31.06 6.57 -17.07
C SER A 221 29.55 6.74 -17.07
N LEU A 222 29.03 7.77 -17.77
CA LEU A 222 27.59 7.97 -17.92
C LEU A 222 26.93 6.84 -18.72
N ARG A 223 27.61 6.31 -19.74
CA ARG A 223 27.13 5.14 -20.48
C ARG A 223 27.01 3.91 -19.58
N LYS A 224 28.00 3.64 -18.72
CA LYS A 224 27.94 2.58 -17.72
C LYS A 224 26.80 2.79 -16.71
N VAL A 225 26.56 4.01 -16.29
CA VAL A 225 25.39 4.36 -15.42
C VAL A 225 24.10 4.00 -16.13
N CYS A 226 23.92 4.40 -17.40
CA CYS A 226 22.73 4.05 -18.18
C CYS A 226 22.57 2.53 -18.32
N ASP A 227 23.64 1.78 -18.55
CA ASP A 227 23.58 0.31 -18.69
C ASP A 227 23.23 -0.40 -17.39
N ILE A 228 23.77 0.04 -16.24
CA ILE A 228 23.38 -0.47 -14.92
C ILE A 228 21.89 -0.24 -14.68
N ILE A 229 21.41 0.99 -14.88
CA ILE A 229 19.98 1.30 -14.69
C ILE A 229 19.14 0.43 -15.63
N ARG A 230 19.49 0.38 -16.94
CA ARG A 230 18.77 -0.40 -17.94
C ARG A 230 18.64 -1.87 -17.53
N THR A 231 19.72 -2.47 -17.07
CA THR A 231 19.77 -3.88 -16.69
C THR A 231 18.97 -4.16 -15.42
N ASP A 232 19.15 -3.33 -14.39
CA ASP A 232 18.53 -3.57 -13.09
C ASP A 232 17.02 -3.32 -13.08
N ILE A 233 16.50 -2.40 -13.95
CA ILE A 233 15.06 -2.14 -14.09
C ILE A 233 14.43 -2.85 -15.29
N HIS A 234 15.21 -3.65 -16.02
CA HIS A 234 14.79 -4.36 -17.24
C HIS A 234 14.16 -3.39 -18.27
N ALA A 235 14.77 -2.22 -18.46
CA ALA A 235 14.38 -1.30 -19.51
C ALA A 235 15.00 -1.69 -20.86
N ASP A 236 14.33 -1.35 -21.95
CA ASP A 236 14.85 -1.60 -23.31
C ASP A 236 15.91 -0.58 -23.71
N ALA A 237 15.78 0.68 -23.25
CA ALA A 237 16.82 1.68 -23.35
C ALA A 237 16.77 2.70 -22.19
N VAL A 238 17.93 3.29 -21.89
CA VAL A 238 18.08 4.37 -20.90
C VAL A 238 19.00 5.45 -21.47
N ALA A 239 18.66 6.72 -21.22
CA ALA A 239 19.47 7.84 -21.61
C ALA A 239 19.59 8.89 -20.50
N ILE A 240 20.72 9.59 -20.47
CA ILE A 240 20.94 10.79 -19.67
C ILE A 240 21.23 11.96 -20.62
N THR A 241 20.56 13.09 -20.40
CA THR A 241 20.74 14.29 -21.19
C THR A 241 21.14 15.47 -20.32
N ASN A 242 21.78 16.46 -20.91
CA ASN A 242 21.76 17.81 -20.37
C ASN A 242 20.61 18.61 -21.01
N ILE A 243 20.64 19.94 -20.88
CA ILE A 243 19.60 20.82 -21.45
C ILE A 243 19.61 20.87 -22.98
N ASN A 244 20.73 20.55 -23.63
CA ASN A 244 20.95 20.74 -25.08
C ASN A 244 21.08 19.42 -25.83
N ARG A 245 21.73 18.41 -25.26
CA ARG A 245 22.12 17.19 -25.97
C ARG A 245 22.00 15.95 -25.10
N VAL A 246 21.98 14.78 -25.74
CA VAL A 246 22.10 13.47 -25.12
C VAL A 246 23.56 13.26 -24.69
N LEU A 247 23.80 12.96 -23.41
CA LEU A 247 25.13 12.70 -22.85
C LEU A 247 25.50 11.23 -22.92
N ALA A 248 24.53 10.35 -22.73
CA ALA A 248 24.67 8.92 -22.84
C ALA A 248 23.34 8.29 -23.23
N TYR A 249 23.40 7.27 -24.07
CA TYR A 249 22.26 6.43 -24.47
C TYR A 249 22.73 4.97 -24.56
N VAL A 250 21.93 4.03 -24.03
CA VAL A 250 22.23 2.61 -24.08
C VAL A 250 20.96 1.80 -24.31
N GLY A 251 20.98 0.88 -25.27
CA GLY A 251 19.87 -0.04 -25.56
C GLY A 251 19.27 0.13 -26.94
N VAL A 252 18.00 -0.22 -27.10
CA VAL A 252 17.28 -0.20 -28.39
C VAL A 252 17.30 1.19 -29.01
N GLY A 253 17.68 1.28 -30.28
CA GLY A 253 17.77 2.55 -31.00
C GLY A 253 19.05 3.36 -30.74
N GLU A 254 20.08 2.79 -30.10
CA GLU A 254 21.33 3.48 -29.80
C GLU A 254 22.00 4.07 -31.04
N HIS A 255 21.93 3.36 -32.18
CA HIS A 255 22.49 3.84 -33.46
C HIS A 255 21.89 5.16 -33.93
N ASN A 256 20.65 5.50 -33.52
CA ASN A 256 20.01 6.76 -33.89
C ASN A 256 20.58 7.97 -33.15
N TYR A 257 21.46 7.75 -32.17
CA TYR A 257 22.05 8.76 -31.29
C TYR A 257 23.60 8.83 -31.41
N GLN A 258 24.20 8.11 -32.36
CA GLN A 258 25.67 8.08 -32.58
C GLN A 258 26.14 9.17 -33.54
N ASP A 259 25.27 9.68 -34.40
CA ASP A 259 25.62 10.75 -35.33
C ASP A 259 25.27 12.12 -34.72
N ASN A 260 26.19 13.06 -34.77
CA ASN A 260 26.26 14.44 -34.24
C ASN A 260 24.99 15.32 -34.16
N ASP A 261 23.80 14.78 -34.36
CA ASP A 261 22.49 15.44 -34.24
C ASP A 261 21.81 15.13 -32.88
N ASP A 262 22.60 15.29 -31.83
CA ASP A 262 22.23 14.93 -30.44
C ASP A 262 21.27 15.93 -29.79
N THR A 263 20.43 16.62 -30.55
CA THR A 263 19.47 17.56 -30.00
C THR A 263 18.40 16.85 -29.17
N VAL A 264 18.08 17.41 -28.00
CA VAL A 264 17.01 16.86 -27.14
C VAL A 264 15.65 16.95 -27.82
N SER A 265 14.85 15.87 -27.68
CA SER A 265 13.51 15.79 -28.25
C SER A 265 12.57 16.88 -27.69
N PRO A 266 11.47 17.24 -28.39
CA PRO A 266 10.49 18.20 -27.88
C PRO A 266 9.95 17.82 -26.50
N THR A 267 9.69 16.53 -26.25
CA THR A 267 9.25 16.01 -24.95
C THR A 267 10.30 16.24 -23.85
N THR A 268 11.58 16.10 -24.18
CA THR A 268 12.67 16.37 -23.22
C THR A 268 12.74 17.87 -22.90
N ARG A 269 12.63 18.76 -23.90
CA ARG A 269 12.59 20.22 -23.68
C ARG A 269 11.42 20.62 -22.80
N GLN A 270 10.25 20.01 -23.01
CA GLN A 270 9.08 20.26 -22.18
C GLN A 270 9.32 19.80 -20.73
N ALA A 271 9.91 18.61 -20.49
CA ALA A 271 10.25 18.16 -19.15
C ALA A 271 11.22 19.09 -18.43
N ILE A 272 12.18 19.66 -19.17
CA ILE A 272 13.16 20.63 -18.66
C ILE A 272 12.48 21.97 -18.33
N SER A 273 11.66 22.51 -19.24
CA SER A 273 11.00 23.80 -19.04
C SER A 273 9.98 23.78 -17.91
N ASP A 274 9.19 22.71 -17.82
CA ASP A 274 8.12 22.59 -16.84
C ASP A 274 8.61 22.05 -15.48
N GLY A 275 9.83 21.46 -15.44
CA GLY A 275 10.36 20.79 -14.27
C GLY A 275 9.50 19.60 -13.82
N LYS A 276 8.74 19.00 -14.73
CA LYS A 276 7.80 17.92 -14.44
C LYS A 276 8.16 16.63 -15.15
N ILE A 277 7.78 15.53 -14.51
CA ILE A 277 7.90 14.21 -15.10
C ILE A 277 6.90 14.08 -16.26
N ILE A 278 7.36 13.55 -17.38
CA ILE A 278 6.52 13.25 -18.54
C ILE A 278 6.48 11.74 -18.74
N ILE A 279 5.26 11.21 -18.84
CA ILE A 279 4.98 9.79 -19.10
C ILE A 279 4.21 9.69 -20.41
N LYS A 280 4.71 8.86 -21.31
CA LYS A 280 3.99 8.44 -22.50
C LYS A 280 3.95 6.92 -22.52
N ASN A 281 2.78 6.36 -22.47
CA ASN A 281 2.56 4.89 -22.42
C ASN A 281 2.06 4.30 -23.75
N ASN A 282 1.87 5.13 -24.77
CA ASN A 282 1.63 4.77 -26.15
C ASN A 282 2.14 5.90 -27.05
N ASP A 283 3.46 5.93 -27.31
CA ASP A 283 4.11 6.96 -28.14
C ASP A 283 4.41 6.41 -29.53
N GLU A 284 3.44 6.55 -30.44
CA GLU A 284 3.57 6.11 -31.84
C GLU A 284 4.47 7.05 -32.67
N ALA A 285 4.79 8.23 -32.15
CA ALA A 285 5.59 9.25 -32.85
C ALA A 285 7.06 9.33 -32.36
N HIS A 286 7.54 8.27 -31.68
CA HIS A 286 8.92 8.25 -31.21
C HIS A 286 9.92 8.12 -32.38
N ARG A 287 11.09 8.76 -32.25
CA ARG A 287 12.18 8.71 -33.26
C ARG A 287 12.64 7.27 -33.56
N THR A 288 12.56 6.38 -32.57
CA THR A 288 12.81 4.94 -32.70
C THR A 288 11.47 4.23 -32.74
N PRO A 289 11.05 3.63 -33.86
CA PRO A 289 9.72 3.04 -34.02
C PRO A 289 9.39 1.88 -33.06
N GLU A 290 10.43 1.22 -32.52
CA GLU A 290 10.31 0.11 -31.61
C GLU A 290 9.93 0.55 -30.18
N ILE A 291 10.06 1.85 -29.86
CA ILE A 291 9.78 2.38 -28.51
C ILE A 291 8.37 2.89 -28.45
N HIS A 292 7.56 2.31 -27.56
CA HIS A 292 6.17 2.66 -27.34
C HIS A 292 5.88 3.29 -25.98
N SER A 293 6.73 3.08 -24.98
CA SER A 293 6.58 3.73 -23.67
C SER A 293 7.84 4.49 -23.27
N MET A 294 7.65 5.71 -22.77
CA MET A 294 8.74 6.60 -22.38
C MET A 294 8.43 7.31 -21.06
N LEU A 295 9.42 7.32 -20.16
CA LEU A 295 9.42 8.08 -18.91
C LEU A 295 10.58 9.07 -18.97
N VAL A 296 10.29 10.37 -18.84
CA VAL A 296 11.28 11.45 -18.80
C VAL A 296 11.22 12.14 -17.45
N ILE A 297 12.33 12.16 -16.73
CA ILE A 297 12.43 12.68 -15.38
C ILE A 297 13.49 13.77 -15.34
N PRO A 298 13.17 14.99 -14.87
CA PRO A 298 14.15 16.07 -14.74
C PRO A 298 15.20 15.75 -13.67
N LEU A 299 16.45 16.09 -13.96
CA LEU A 299 17.59 16.07 -13.05
C LEU A 299 17.83 17.49 -12.54
N TRP A 300 17.88 17.64 -11.22
CA TRP A 300 17.96 18.93 -10.55
C TRP A 300 19.35 19.17 -9.97
N GLU A 301 19.82 20.40 -10.08
CA GLU A 301 21.03 20.87 -9.45
C GLU A 301 20.77 22.29 -8.89
N LYS A 302 20.92 22.49 -7.58
CA LYS A 302 20.69 23.77 -6.91
C LYS A 302 19.34 24.42 -7.25
N GLY A 303 18.28 23.60 -7.40
CA GLY A 303 16.94 24.08 -7.71
C GLY A 303 16.67 24.43 -9.18
N VAL A 304 17.61 24.12 -10.08
CA VAL A 304 17.46 24.30 -11.53
C VAL A 304 17.54 22.95 -12.22
N VAL A 305 16.75 22.75 -13.26
CA VAL A 305 16.82 21.53 -14.08
C VAL A 305 18.04 21.62 -15.00
N THR A 306 18.98 20.69 -14.86
CA THR A 306 20.24 20.65 -15.63
C THR A 306 20.27 19.55 -16.68
N GLY A 307 19.26 18.66 -16.67
CA GLY A 307 19.17 17.55 -17.61
C GLY A 307 17.97 16.66 -17.35
N THR A 308 17.96 15.48 -17.96
CA THR A 308 16.91 14.47 -17.74
C THR A 308 17.49 13.06 -17.70
N LEU A 309 16.86 12.20 -16.88
CA LEU A 309 16.95 10.74 -16.99
C LEU A 309 15.76 10.26 -17.80
N LYS A 310 16.00 9.43 -18.81
CA LYS A 310 14.97 8.89 -19.70
C LYS A 310 15.02 7.38 -19.68
N ILE A 311 13.86 6.75 -19.55
CA ILE A 311 13.69 5.29 -19.52
C ILE A 311 12.69 4.91 -20.59
N TYR A 312 13.01 3.90 -21.39
CA TYR A 312 12.24 3.50 -22.56
C TYR A 312 11.91 2.02 -22.54
N TYR A 313 10.72 1.70 -23.05
CA TYR A 313 10.25 0.33 -23.26
C TYR A 313 9.65 0.15 -24.66
N CYS A 314 9.89 -1.02 -25.25
CA CYS A 314 9.37 -1.40 -26.56
C CYS A 314 7.87 -1.77 -26.54
N HIS A 315 7.28 -1.99 -25.38
CA HIS A 315 5.86 -2.30 -25.28
C HIS A 315 5.08 -1.12 -24.71
N ALA A 316 3.85 -0.95 -25.18
CA ALA A 316 2.92 0.05 -24.64
C ALA A 316 2.52 -0.29 -23.18
N HIS A 317 2.21 0.74 -22.39
CA HIS A 317 1.73 0.61 -21.00
C HIS A 317 2.71 -0.05 -19.99
N GLN A 318 4.01 -0.04 -20.27
CA GLN A 318 5.03 -0.59 -19.37
C GLN A 318 5.37 0.33 -18.19
N ILE A 319 5.06 1.63 -18.29
CA ILE A 319 5.36 2.59 -17.22
C ILE A 319 4.25 2.55 -16.17
N THR A 320 4.50 1.78 -15.11
CA THR A 320 3.62 1.65 -13.96
C THR A 320 3.89 2.77 -12.93
N SER A 321 2.92 3.05 -12.05
CA SER A 321 3.12 3.99 -10.93
C SER A 321 4.30 3.60 -10.05
N SER A 322 4.53 2.32 -9.87
CA SER A 322 5.64 1.74 -9.13
C SER A 322 7.00 2.07 -9.76
N LEU A 323 7.12 1.90 -11.08
CA LEU A 323 8.32 2.28 -11.82
C LEU A 323 8.56 3.79 -11.75
N GLN A 324 7.49 4.58 -11.84
CA GLN A 324 7.58 6.04 -11.73
C GLN A 324 8.14 6.47 -10.37
N GLU A 325 7.61 5.94 -9.26
CA GLU A 325 8.09 6.26 -7.90
C GLU A 325 9.57 5.88 -7.72
N MET A 326 9.95 4.69 -8.18
CA MET A 326 11.34 4.23 -8.16
C MET A 326 12.26 5.15 -8.97
N ALA A 327 11.85 5.52 -10.18
CA ALA A 327 12.64 6.34 -11.09
C ALA A 327 12.78 7.80 -10.58
N VAL A 328 11.79 8.32 -9.86
CA VAL A 328 11.90 9.59 -9.11
C VAL A 328 12.99 9.49 -8.04
N GLY A 329 12.98 8.43 -7.24
CA GLY A 329 14.04 8.20 -6.25
C GLY A 329 15.43 8.12 -6.88
N LEU A 330 15.56 7.39 -7.99
CA LEU A 330 16.81 7.30 -8.75
C LEU A 330 17.26 8.66 -9.29
N SER A 331 16.35 9.47 -9.86
CA SER A 331 16.70 10.79 -10.39
C SER A 331 17.21 11.74 -9.30
N GLN A 332 16.64 11.67 -8.10
CA GLN A 332 17.12 12.46 -6.95
C GLN A 332 18.54 12.05 -6.55
N ILE A 333 18.82 10.74 -6.48
CA ILE A 333 20.14 10.23 -6.16
C ILE A 333 21.15 10.66 -7.24
N ILE A 334 20.83 10.47 -8.52
CA ILE A 334 21.67 10.87 -9.64
C ILE A 334 21.92 12.38 -9.62
N SER A 335 20.91 13.19 -9.41
CA SER A 335 21.01 14.65 -9.29
C SER A 335 22.00 15.04 -8.20
N THR A 336 21.88 14.44 -7.00
CA THR A 336 22.80 14.69 -5.88
C THR A 336 24.22 14.28 -6.21
N GLN A 337 24.41 13.13 -6.87
CA GLN A 337 25.75 12.66 -7.25
C GLN A 337 26.40 13.57 -8.32
N LEU A 338 25.64 14.02 -9.30
CA LEU A 338 26.10 14.98 -10.30
C LEU A 338 26.52 16.31 -9.65
N GLU A 339 25.74 16.80 -8.69
CA GLU A 339 26.04 18.04 -7.96
C GLU A 339 27.34 17.90 -7.14
N VAL A 340 27.50 16.82 -6.39
CA VAL A 340 28.71 16.56 -5.57
C VAL A 340 29.94 16.45 -6.47
N SER A 341 29.87 15.68 -7.56
CA SER A 341 30.98 15.50 -8.48
C SER A 341 31.40 16.81 -9.16
N ARG A 342 30.44 17.63 -9.58
CA ARG A 342 30.76 18.97 -10.14
C ARG A 342 31.40 19.90 -9.11
N ALA A 343 30.92 19.86 -7.86
CA ALA A 343 31.52 20.66 -6.79
C ALA A 343 32.97 20.24 -6.52
N GLU A 344 33.26 18.93 -6.52
CA GLU A 344 34.63 18.41 -6.38
C GLU A 344 35.51 18.80 -7.55
N GLN A 345 35.05 18.69 -8.80
CA GLN A 345 35.79 19.13 -9.99
C GLN A 345 36.11 20.62 -9.96
N LEU A 346 35.15 21.46 -9.58
CA LEU A 346 35.37 22.92 -9.46
C LEU A 346 36.40 23.23 -8.38
N ARG A 347 36.36 22.54 -7.24
CA ARG A 347 37.33 22.69 -6.14
C ARG A 347 38.75 22.28 -6.60
N GLU A 348 38.85 21.17 -7.32
CA GLU A 348 40.14 20.69 -7.86
C GLU A 348 40.71 21.66 -8.87
N MET A 349 39.87 22.20 -9.78
CA MET A 349 40.30 23.23 -10.72
C MET A 349 40.77 24.53 -10.03
N ALA A 350 40.05 24.97 -8.99
CA ALA A 350 40.44 26.12 -8.19
C ALA A 350 41.79 25.90 -7.50
N ASN A 351 41.99 24.74 -6.87
CA ASN A 351 43.27 24.39 -6.23
C ASN A 351 44.42 24.33 -7.25
N LYS A 352 44.19 23.73 -8.43
CA LYS A 352 45.19 23.71 -9.52
C LYS A 352 45.54 25.12 -10.03
N ALA A 353 44.54 25.99 -10.15
CA ALA A 353 44.75 27.37 -10.55
C ALA A 353 45.57 28.14 -9.50
N GLU A 354 45.26 27.96 -8.23
CA GLU A 354 45.99 28.56 -7.12
C GLU A 354 47.47 28.10 -7.07
N LEU A 355 47.68 26.77 -7.21
CA LEU A 355 49.03 26.21 -7.30
C LEU A 355 49.83 26.79 -8.49
N ARG A 356 49.23 26.92 -9.65
CA ARG A 356 49.88 27.54 -10.82
C ARG A 356 50.20 29.02 -10.56
N ALA A 357 49.30 29.78 -9.94
CA ALA A 357 49.53 31.18 -9.59
C ALA A 357 50.67 31.34 -8.57
N LEU A 358 50.78 30.41 -7.59
CA LEU A 358 51.88 30.37 -6.66
C LEU A 358 53.20 30.01 -7.34
N GLN A 359 53.21 29.02 -8.24
CA GLN A 359 54.41 28.65 -9.02
C GLN A 359 54.91 29.78 -9.91
N SER A 360 54.01 30.55 -10.54
CA SER A 360 54.38 31.69 -11.36
C SER A 360 54.96 32.85 -10.55
N LYS A 361 54.63 32.97 -9.25
CA LYS A 361 55.23 33.97 -8.34
C LYS A 361 56.60 33.56 -7.84
N ILE A 362 56.87 32.25 -7.73
CA ILE A 362 58.14 31.70 -7.25
C ILE A 362 59.19 31.59 -8.34
N ASN A 363 58.79 31.39 -9.60
CA ASN A 363 59.71 31.27 -10.76
C ASN A 363 59.25 32.20 -11.88
N PRO A 364 59.61 33.51 -11.83
CA PRO A 364 59.23 34.52 -12.82
C PRO A 364 60.07 34.49 -14.10
N HIS A 365 60.80 33.38 -14.43
CA HIS A 365 61.59 33.23 -15.67
C HIS A 365 61.07 32.08 -16.53
#